data_a6f731655511b8f6cf2c4da283431302
#
_entry.id   a6f731655511b8f6cf2c4da283431302
#
_cell.length_a   1.000
_cell.length_b   1.000
_cell.length_c   1.000
_cell.angle_alpha   90.00
_cell.angle_beta   90.00
_cell.angle_gamma   90.00
#
_symmetry.space_group_name_H-M   'P 1'
#
loop_
_entity.id
_entity.type
_entity.pdbx_description
1 polymer ?
#
loop_
_entity_poly.entity_id
_entity_poly.type
_entity_poly.pdbx_seq_one_letter_code
_entity_poly.pdbx_strand_id
1 'polypeptide(L)'
;PTDYQHTGCFFNDNGTTTQYTDDTLVAGDEFTDAFFRDMIQKLDDNNVPMDNRNLIIPPATRNAIMGIDRYVSSDFVTGQTVGSGLIGNLYGVDIYVSANCATIEAASANTASSVDTRAALLFHNEAIVMVEQMNVRSQTQYKQEYLATLYTADTLYGVQVYRPEAGFVLAVPSA
;
A
#
# COMPACT_ATOMS: atom_id res chain seq x y z
N PRO A 1 -4.62 -17.69 3.82
CA PRO A 1 -5.23 -16.57 4.50
C PRO A 1 -6.19 -15.88 3.56
N THR A 2 -7.45 -16.03 3.86
CA THR A 2 -8.62 -15.58 3.09
C THR A 2 -8.98 -14.13 3.37
N ASP A 3 -8.07 -13.36 4.00
CA ASP A 3 -8.39 -12.03 4.53
C ASP A 3 -8.39 -10.91 3.48
N TYR A 4 -7.97 -11.19 2.25
CA TYR A 4 -7.95 -10.19 1.17
C TYR A 4 -9.20 -10.21 0.28
N GLN A 5 -10.12 -11.15 0.51
CA GLN A 5 -11.42 -11.23 -0.18
C GLN A 5 -12.45 -10.21 0.35
N HIS A 6 -11.99 -9.17 1.04
CA HIS A 6 -12.89 -8.14 1.54
C HIS A 6 -13.35 -7.22 0.42
N THR A 7 -14.54 -6.64 0.61
CA THR A 7 -15.18 -5.67 -0.28
C THR A 7 -14.33 -4.44 -0.63
N GLY A 8 -13.13 -4.33 -0.05
CA GLY A 8 -12.19 -3.23 -0.27
C GLY A 8 -10.91 -3.60 -1.03
N CYS A 9 -10.80 -4.79 -1.64
CA CYS A 9 -9.66 -5.15 -2.46
C CYS A 9 -10.02 -5.14 -3.94
N PHE A 10 -9.25 -4.43 -4.75
CA PHE A 10 -9.49 -4.24 -6.19
C PHE A 10 -8.23 -4.46 -6.99
N PHE A 11 -8.37 -4.84 -8.25
CA PHE A 11 -7.29 -4.93 -9.22
C PHE A 11 -7.71 -4.41 -10.59
N ASN A 12 -6.72 -4.16 -11.44
CA ASN A 12 -6.94 -3.80 -12.84
C ASN A 12 -6.99 -5.08 -13.67
N ASP A 13 -8.15 -5.43 -14.22
CA ASP A 13 -8.34 -6.54 -15.14
C ASP A 13 -8.40 -5.98 -16.56
N ASN A 14 -7.26 -5.95 -17.26
CA ASN A 14 -7.14 -5.46 -18.64
C ASN A 14 -7.83 -4.11 -18.92
N GLY A 15 -7.76 -3.18 -17.96
CA GLY A 15 -8.36 -1.85 -18.08
C GLY A 15 -9.71 -1.69 -17.40
N THR A 16 -10.23 -2.76 -16.76
CA THR A 16 -11.46 -2.70 -15.96
C THR A 16 -11.12 -2.83 -14.47
N THR A 17 -11.68 -1.97 -13.65
CA THR A 17 -11.52 -2.05 -12.19
C THR A 17 -12.42 -3.14 -11.63
N THR A 18 -11.84 -4.27 -11.22
CA THR A 18 -12.57 -5.43 -10.71
C THR A 18 -12.25 -5.68 -9.25
N GLN A 19 -13.24 -6.14 -8.49
CA GLN A 19 -13.03 -6.55 -7.11
C GLN A 19 -12.22 -7.85 -7.07
N TYR A 20 -11.16 -7.86 -6.27
CA TYR A 20 -10.35 -9.06 -6.08
C TYR A 20 -11.10 -10.07 -5.22
N THR A 21 -11.47 -11.19 -5.80
CA THR A 21 -12.16 -12.29 -5.09
C THR A 21 -11.28 -13.51 -4.91
N ASP A 22 -10.78 -14.08 -5.97
CA ASP A 22 -9.89 -15.24 -5.98
C ASP A 22 -9.19 -15.38 -7.34
N ASP A 23 -9.07 -14.26 -8.04
CA ASP A 23 -8.53 -14.22 -9.37
C ASP A 23 -7.01 -14.10 -9.35
N THR A 24 -6.36 -14.69 -10.34
CA THR A 24 -4.92 -14.57 -10.51
C THR A 24 -4.63 -13.40 -11.44
N LEU A 25 -3.81 -12.45 -10.98
CA LEU A 25 -3.33 -11.40 -11.85
C LEU A 25 -2.47 -12.02 -12.96
N VAL A 26 -2.69 -11.55 -14.18
CA VAL A 26 -1.93 -11.94 -15.36
C VAL A 26 -1.14 -10.77 -15.91
N ALA A 27 -0.24 -11.04 -16.86
CA ALA A 27 0.45 -9.99 -17.58
C ALA A 27 -0.56 -9.10 -18.32
N GLY A 28 -0.56 -7.82 -18.07
CA GLY A 28 -1.54 -6.84 -18.58
C GLY A 28 -2.40 -6.20 -17.48
N ASP A 29 -2.46 -6.79 -16.29
CA ASP A 29 -3.18 -6.24 -15.12
C ASP A 29 -2.34 -5.23 -14.34
N GLU A 30 -1.49 -4.52 -15.06
CA GLU A 30 -0.59 -3.53 -14.47
C GLU A 30 -1.37 -2.32 -13.95
N PHE A 31 -0.72 -1.58 -13.06
CA PHE A 31 -1.26 -0.32 -12.55
C PHE A 31 -1.39 0.71 -13.68
N THR A 32 -2.60 1.17 -13.95
CA THR A 32 -2.91 2.17 -14.99
C THR A 32 -3.48 3.45 -14.39
N ASP A 33 -3.37 4.56 -15.14
CA ASP A 33 -3.99 5.84 -14.78
C ASP A 33 -5.51 5.74 -14.64
N ALA A 34 -6.16 4.96 -15.51
CA ALA A 34 -7.61 4.74 -15.45
C ALA A 34 -8.01 4.06 -14.15
N PHE A 35 -7.33 2.97 -13.80
CA PHE A 35 -7.56 2.24 -12.55
C PHE A 35 -7.38 3.14 -11.32
N PHE A 36 -6.34 3.97 -11.31
CA PHE A 36 -6.11 4.87 -10.18
C PHE A 36 -7.23 5.92 -10.03
N ARG A 37 -7.70 6.50 -11.14
CA ARG A 37 -8.83 7.46 -11.11
C ARG A 37 -10.13 6.81 -10.64
N ASP A 38 -10.41 5.59 -11.06
CA ASP A 38 -11.58 4.84 -10.60
C ASP A 38 -11.53 4.58 -9.09
N MET A 39 -10.35 4.30 -8.56
CA MET A 39 -10.17 4.10 -7.11
C MET A 39 -10.36 5.39 -6.32
N ILE A 40 -9.91 6.54 -6.87
CA ILE A 40 -10.17 7.85 -6.28
C ILE A 40 -11.69 8.14 -6.29
N GLN A 41 -12.37 7.85 -7.40
CA GLN A 41 -13.82 8.02 -7.49
C GLN A 41 -14.55 7.19 -6.43
N LYS A 42 -14.13 5.94 -6.18
CA LYS A 42 -14.72 5.11 -5.12
C LYS A 42 -14.55 5.71 -3.72
N LEU A 43 -13.42 6.37 -3.43
CA LEU A 43 -13.26 7.11 -2.17
C LEU A 43 -14.20 8.31 -2.09
N ASP A 44 -14.39 9.02 -3.21
CA ASP A 44 -15.32 10.16 -3.28
C ASP A 44 -16.77 9.71 -3.07
N ASP A 45 -17.16 8.59 -3.68
CA ASP A 45 -18.48 7.97 -3.52
C ASP A 45 -18.76 7.57 -2.06
N ASN A 46 -17.71 7.19 -1.31
CA ASN A 46 -17.79 6.90 0.12
C ASN A 46 -17.73 8.17 1.01
N ASN A 47 -17.78 9.35 0.44
CA ASN A 47 -17.69 10.63 1.16
C ASN A 47 -16.42 10.75 2.02
N VAL A 48 -15.29 10.25 1.54
CA VAL A 48 -13.99 10.41 2.20
C VAL A 48 -13.40 11.77 1.83
N PRO A 49 -12.91 12.58 2.79
CA PRO A 49 -12.29 13.86 2.49
C PRO A 49 -11.18 13.75 1.45
N MET A 50 -11.02 14.79 0.62
CA MET A 50 -9.99 14.79 -0.44
C MET A 50 -8.59 15.08 0.11
N ASP A 51 -8.50 15.64 1.30
CA ASP A 51 -7.23 15.96 1.95
C ASP A 51 -6.63 14.71 2.61
N ASN A 52 -5.30 14.69 2.75
CA ASN A 52 -4.57 13.64 3.48
C ASN A 52 -4.83 12.20 2.99
N ARG A 53 -5.03 12.03 1.69
CA ARG A 53 -5.06 10.72 1.04
C ARG A 53 -3.65 10.26 0.72
N ASN A 54 -3.35 9.03 1.03
CA ASN A 54 -2.03 8.43 0.83
C ASN A 54 -2.14 7.14 0.03
N LEU A 55 -1.19 6.94 -0.86
CA LEU A 55 -1.02 5.71 -1.62
C LEU A 55 0.36 5.12 -1.32
N ILE A 56 0.40 3.92 -0.77
CA ILE A 56 1.63 3.17 -0.56
C ILE A 56 1.73 2.09 -1.61
N ILE A 57 2.80 2.09 -2.39
CA ILE A 57 3.01 1.17 -3.51
C ILE A 57 4.29 0.35 -3.35
N PRO A 58 4.34 -0.88 -3.89
CA PRO A 58 5.58 -1.64 -4.00
C PRO A 58 6.50 -1.06 -5.09
N PRO A 59 7.80 -1.38 -5.06
CA PRO A 59 8.77 -0.88 -6.04
C PRO A 59 8.45 -1.24 -7.50
N ALA A 60 7.83 -2.39 -7.75
CA ALA A 60 7.42 -2.81 -9.09
C ALA A 60 6.37 -1.85 -9.68
N THR A 61 5.34 -1.51 -8.92
CA THR A 61 4.32 -0.54 -9.34
C THR A 61 4.91 0.85 -9.58
N ARG A 62 5.96 1.24 -8.82
CA ARG A 62 6.69 2.48 -9.10
C ARG A 62 7.25 2.49 -10.51
N ASN A 63 7.85 1.37 -10.95
CA ASN A 63 8.38 1.24 -12.30
C ASN A 63 7.26 1.39 -13.36
N ALA A 64 6.12 0.77 -13.14
CA ALA A 64 4.96 0.90 -14.02
C ALA A 64 4.46 2.36 -14.10
N ILE A 65 4.34 3.05 -12.96
CA ILE A 65 3.93 4.47 -12.91
C ILE A 65 4.91 5.37 -13.67
N MET A 66 6.22 5.13 -13.56
CA MET A 66 7.24 5.88 -14.29
C MET A 66 7.17 5.67 -15.81
N GLY A 67 6.56 4.59 -16.27
CA GLY A 67 6.29 4.32 -17.68
C GLY A 67 5.07 5.07 -18.25
N ILE A 68 4.27 5.72 -17.41
CA ILE A 68 3.09 6.48 -17.84
C ILE A 68 3.52 7.91 -18.20
N ASP A 69 3.51 8.24 -19.48
CA ASP A 69 3.99 9.54 -20.01
C ASP A 69 3.36 10.74 -19.30
N ARG A 70 2.09 10.64 -18.91
CA ARG A 70 1.36 11.70 -18.20
C ARG A 70 2.00 12.08 -16.87
N TYR A 71 2.64 11.15 -16.20
CA TYR A 71 3.21 11.37 -14.86
C TYR A 71 4.68 11.80 -14.89
N VAL A 72 5.34 11.60 -16.03
CA VAL A 72 6.76 11.93 -16.23
C VAL A 72 6.91 13.28 -16.94
N SER A 73 5.90 13.73 -17.67
CA SER A 73 5.95 15.00 -18.40
C SER A 73 5.98 16.20 -17.46
N SER A 74 6.94 17.09 -17.66
CA SER A 74 7.12 18.32 -16.89
C SER A 74 5.94 19.28 -16.95
N ASP A 75 5.03 19.11 -17.92
CA ASP A 75 3.83 19.91 -18.06
C ASP A 75 2.75 19.60 -17.01
N PHE A 76 2.82 18.43 -16.39
CA PHE A 76 1.86 17.97 -15.40
C PHE A 76 2.41 17.91 -13.96
N VAL A 77 3.72 17.91 -13.79
CA VAL A 77 4.37 17.83 -12.48
C VAL A 77 5.03 19.17 -12.13
N THR A 78 4.29 20.01 -11.47
CA THR A 78 4.84 21.25 -10.88
C THR A 78 5.44 20.91 -9.52
N GLY A 79 6.69 20.47 -9.48
CA GLY A 79 7.38 20.25 -8.22
C GLY A 79 8.30 19.04 -8.22
N GLN A 80 9.34 19.14 -7.47
CA GLN A 80 10.50 18.26 -7.35
C GLN A 80 10.24 16.76 -7.52
N THR A 81 10.80 16.23 -8.58
CA THR A 81 10.98 14.80 -8.78
C THR A 81 11.91 14.23 -7.70
N VAL A 82 11.35 13.29 -6.90
CA VAL A 82 12.11 12.22 -6.21
C VAL A 82 13.25 12.65 -5.28
N GLY A 83 12.90 13.03 -4.06
CA GLY A 83 13.92 13.27 -3.01
C GLY A 83 13.96 12.27 -1.86
N SER A 84 12.88 11.56 -1.50
CA SER A 84 12.91 10.73 -0.27
C SER A 84 11.77 9.69 -0.20
N GLY A 85 11.62 8.85 -1.23
CA GLY A 85 10.57 7.83 -1.22
C GLY A 85 9.16 8.34 -1.55
N LEU A 86 8.93 9.63 -1.52
CA LEU A 86 7.73 10.30 -2.03
C LEU A 86 7.92 10.52 -3.53
N ILE A 87 7.07 9.92 -4.36
CA ILE A 87 7.11 10.12 -5.82
C ILE A 87 6.51 11.48 -6.19
N GLY A 88 5.66 12.03 -5.33
CA GLY A 88 4.97 13.29 -5.55
C GLY A 88 3.50 13.20 -5.13
N ASN A 89 2.76 14.25 -5.40
CA ASN A 89 1.33 14.32 -5.24
C ASN A 89 0.67 14.15 -6.60
N LEU A 90 -0.23 13.18 -6.72
CA LEU A 90 -0.95 12.89 -7.95
C LEU A 90 -2.45 12.88 -7.66
N TYR A 91 -3.21 13.75 -8.33
CA TYR A 91 -4.66 13.93 -8.10
C TYR A 91 -5.03 14.20 -6.63
N GLY A 92 -4.15 14.88 -5.87
CA GLY A 92 -4.39 15.15 -4.45
C GLY A 92 -4.04 14.01 -3.51
N VAL A 93 -3.41 12.94 -4.01
CA VAL A 93 -2.96 11.78 -3.25
C VAL A 93 -1.43 11.77 -3.16
N ASP A 94 -0.89 11.64 -1.96
CA ASP A 94 0.55 11.50 -1.73
C ASP A 94 1.00 10.06 -1.94
N ILE A 95 2.01 9.85 -2.80
CA ILE A 95 2.47 8.52 -3.19
C ILE A 95 3.79 8.17 -2.50
N TYR A 96 3.79 7.09 -1.74
CA TYR A 96 4.95 6.55 -1.02
C TYR A 96 5.35 5.18 -1.56
N VAL A 97 6.64 4.92 -1.66
CA VAL A 97 7.17 3.60 -2.07
C VAL A 97 7.68 2.84 -0.87
N SER A 98 7.23 1.61 -0.71
CA SER A 98 7.68 0.72 0.36
C SER A 98 7.91 -0.70 -0.13
N ALA A 99 9.03 -1.30 0.24
CA ALA A 99 9.30 -2.72 -0.01
C ALA A 99 8.54 -3.65 0.95
N ASN A 100 7.95 -3.10 2.04
CA ASN A 100 7.22 -3.85 3.06
C ASN A 100 5.76 -4.14 2.69
N CYS A 101 5.35 -3.85 1.44
CA CYS A 101 4.03 -4.21 0.97
C CYS A 101 3.83 -5.73 1.05
N ALA A 102 2.71 -6.16 1.66
CA ALA A 102 2.39 -7.56 1.84
C ALA A 102 2.23 -8.27 0.49
N THR A 103 2.67 -9.52 0.43
CA THR A 103 2.38 -10.39 -0.71
C THR A 103 0.97 -10.94 -0.55
N ILE A 104 0.17 -10.83 -1.61
CA ILE A 104 -1.14 -11.45 -1.70
C ILE A 104 -0.94 -12.76 -2.46
N GLU A 105 -1.18 -13.89 -1.79
CA GLU A 105 -1.18 -15.18 -2.45
C GLU A 105 -2.61 -15.50 -2.89
N ALA A 106 -2.81 -15.69 -4.18
CA ALA A 106 -4.07 -16.22 -4.69
C ALA A 106 -4.26 -17.67 -4.20
N ALA A 107 -5.45 -18.01 -3.72
CA ALA A 107 -5.76 -19.36 -3.24
C ALA A 107 -5.59 -20.45 -4.33
N SER A 108 -5.52 -20.05 -5.59
CA SER A 108 -5.34 -20.89 -6.77
C SER A 108 -4.00 -20.68 -7.51
N ALA A 109 -2.97 -20.24 -6.83
CA ALA A 109 -1.69 -19.80 -7.40
C ALA A 109 -0.86 -20.91 -8.09
N ASN A 110 -1.43 -21.76 -8.88
CA ASN A 110 -0.68 -22.81 -9.57
C ASN A 110 -0.94 -22.92 -11.08
N THR A 111 -1.27 -21.83 -11.72
CA THR A 111 -1.27 -21.75 -13.19
C THR A 111 0.01 -21.04 -13.65
N ALA A 112 0.62 -21.55 -14.71
CA ALA A 112 1.88 -21.05 -15.27
C ALA A 112 1.83 -19.58 -15.78
N SER A 113 0.71 -18.90 -15.62
CA SER A 113 0.46 -17.51 -16.02
C SER A 113 0.23 -16.57 -14.84
N SER A 114 0.25 -17.05 -13.59
CA SER A 114 0.04 -16.18 -12.42
C SER A 114 1.31 -15.40 -12.10
N VAL A 115 1.14 -14.12 -11.88
CA VAL A 115 2.22 -13.22 -11.44
C VAL A 115 2.10 -13.03 -9.94
N ASP A 116 3.23 -13.04 -9.22
CA ASP A 116 3.25 -12.71 -7.80
C ASP A 116 2.58 -11.36 -7.57
N THR A 117 1.64 -11.30 -6.65
CA THR A 117 0.81 -10.13 -6.38
C THR A 117 1.20 -9.48 -5.07
N ARG A 118 1.27 -8.16 -5.07
CA ARG A 118 1.50 -7.36 -3.86
C ARG A 118 0.33 -6.43 -3.59
N ALA A 119 0.14 -6.15 -2.29
CA ALA A 119 -0.86 -5.19 -1.83
C ALA A 119 -0.28 -3.78 -1.87
N ALA A 120 -0.84 -2.91 -2.70
CA ALA A 120 -0.71 -1.48 -2.52
C ALA A 120 -1.90 -0.98 -1.66
N LEU A 121 -1.71 0.12 -0.92
CA LEU A 121 -2.71 0.65 0.00
C LEU A 121 -3.06 2.08 -0.38
N LEU A 122 -4.30 2.32 -0.75
CA LEU A 122 -4.87 3.66 -0.92
C LEU A 122 -5.78 3.96 0.26
N PHE A 123 -5.45 4.97 1.06
CA PHE A 123 -6.21 5.26 2.28
C PHE A 123 -6.14 6.73 2.68
N HIS A 124 -7.15 7.15 3.41
CA HIS A 124 -7.17 8.41 4.14
C HIS A 124 -6.62 8.20 5.56
N ASN A 125 -6.02 9.22 6.14
CA ASN A 125 -5.42 9.13 7.49
C ASN A 125 -6.37 8.62 8.57
N GLU A 126 -7.68 8.85 8.43
CA GLU A 126 -8.70 8.33 9.37
C GLU A 126 -9.03 6.85 9.19
N ALA A 127 -8.53 6.19 8.16
CA ALA A 127 -8.82 4.77 7.92
C ALA A 127 -8.19 3.88 9.00
N ILE A 128 -7.00 4.24 9.48
CA ILE A 128 -6.19 3.43 10.37
C ILE A 128 -5.85 4.25 11.62
N VAL A 129 -6.08 3.67 12.79
CA VAL A 129 -5.72 4.27 14.08
C VAL A 129 -4.63 3.45 14.72
N MET A 130 -3.56 4.14 15.12
CA MET A 130 -2.49 3.58 15.93
C MET A 130 -2.59 4.18 17.35
N VAL A 131 -2.64 3.33 18.35
CA VAL A 131 -2.64 3.72 19.74
C VAL A 131 -1.38 3.18 20.42
N GLU A 132 -0.60 4.05 21.01
CA GLU A 132 0.59 3.70 21.78
C GLU A 132 0.28 3.85 23.27
N GLN A 133 0.34 2.74 23.99
CA GLN A 133 0.12 2.74 25.44
C GLN A 133 1.41 3.00 26.19
N MET A 134 2.53 2.50 25.69
CA MET A 134 3.83 2.65 26.32
C MET A 134 4.89 2.92 25.27
N ASN A 135 5.51 4.10 25.39
CA ASN A 135 6.66 4.49 24.57
C ASN A 135 7.83 3.53 24.75
N VAL A 136 8.74 3.54 23.79
CA VAL A 136 9.95 2.73 23.85
C VAL A 136 10.72 3.07 25.14
N ARG A 137 10.82 2.08 26.03
CA ARG A 137 11.69 2.16 27.20
C ARG A 137 12.82 1.18 27.04
N SER A 138 14.00 1.61 27.45
CA SER A 138 15.21 0.77 27.44
C SER A 138 15.65 0.48 28.85
N GLN A 139 16.11 -0.73 29.10
CA GLN A 139 16.65 -1.18 30.37
C GLN A 139 17.96 -1.93 30.14
N THR A 140 18.93 -1.69 31.01
CA THR A 140 20.19 -2.41 30.99
C THR A 140 20.38 -3.16 32.31
N GLN A 141 20.77 -4.44 32.20
CA GLN A 141 21.07 -5.27 33.35
C GLN A 141 22.34 -6.09 33.11
N TYR A 142 23.26 -6.10 34.07
CA TYR A 142 24.40 -7.02 34.02
C TYR A 142 23.96 -8.42 34.44
N LYS A 143 24.16 -9.40 33.58
CA LYS A 143 23.91 -10.84 33.86
C LYS A 143 25.22 -11.56 34.11
N GLN A 144 25.43 -12.00 35.36
CA GLN A 144 26.64 -12.71 35.77
C GLN A 144 26.77 -14.10 35.09
N GLU A 145 25.66 -14.74 34.78
CA GLU A 145 25.64 -16.07 34.12
C GLU A 145 26.30 -16.04 32.74
N TYR A 146 26.20 -14.91 32.03
CA TYR A 146 26.73 -14.74 30.68
C TYR A 146 27.95 -13.80 30.64
N LEU A 147 28.38 -13.25 31.79
CA LEU A 147 29.42 -12.21 31.88
C LEU A 147 29.17 -11.06 30.85
N ALA A 148 27.93 -10.70 30.66
CA ALA A 148 27.52 -9.73 29.65
C ALA A 148 26.45 -8.75 30.17
N THR A 149 26.39 -7.57 29.59
CA THR A 149 25.32 -6.62 29.82
C THR A 149 24.16 -6.89 28.87
N LEU A 150 22.99 -7.19 29.44
CA LEU A 150 21.75 -7.35 28.69
C LEU A 150 21.12 -5.98 28.50
N TYR A 151 20.85 -5.63 27.25
CA TYR A 151 20.06 -4.47 26.87
C TYR A 151 18.70 -4.93 26.35
N THR A 152 17.62 -4.43 26.97
CA THR A 152 16.25 -4.72 26.55
C THR A 152 15.53 -3.42 26.21
N ALA A 153 14.79 -3.43 25.11
CA ALA A 153 13.88 -2.35 24.71
C ALA A 153 12.50 -2.93 24.47
N ASP A 154 11.49 -2.34 25.07
CA ASP A 154 10.11 -2.76 24.94
C ASP A 154 9.20 -1.57 24.62
N THR A 155 8.17 -1.83 23.82
CA THR A 155 7.10 -0.89 23.50
C THR A 155 5.78 -1.63 23.43
N LEU A 156 4.68 -0.95 23.72
CA LEU A 156 3.34 -1.50 23.64
C LEU A 156 2.46 -0.59 22.80
N TYR A 157 2.04 -1.08 21.65
CA TYR A 157 1.15 -0.36 20.74
C TYR A 157 0.13 -1.31 20.11
N GLY A 158 -0.96 -0.75 19.63
CA GLY A 158 -1.99 -1.45 18.88
C GLY A 158 -2.35 -0.67 17.62
N VAL A 159 -2.64 -1.39 16.54
CA VAL A 159 -3.11 -0.81 15.27
C VAL A 159 -4.41 -1.47 14.90
N GLN A 160 -5.39 -0.67 14.49
CA GLN A 160 -6.69 -1.16 14.06
C GLN A 160 -7.25 -0.31 12.93
N VAL A 161 -7.99 -0.95 12.02
CA VAL A 161 -8.79 -0.24 11.02
C VAL A 161 -9.99 0.39 11.74
N TYR A 162 -10.12 1.72 11.64
CA TYR A 162 -11.20 2.49 12.26
C TYR A 162 -12.36 2.72 11.28
N ARG A 163 -12.04 3.16 10.05
CA ARG A 163 -13.02 3.37 8.98
C ARG A 163 -12.65 2.52 7.76
N PRO A 164 -13.25 1.33 7.60
CA PRO A 164 -12.93 0.44 6.47
C PRO A 164 -13.29 1.05 5.11
N GLU A 165 -14.27 1.96 5.06
CA GLU A 165 -14.70 2.65 3.83
C GLU A 165 -13.70 3.71 3.34
N ALA A 166 -12.79 4.15 4.22
CA ALA A 166 -11.79 5.19 3.93
C ALA A 166 -10.47 4.64 3.40
N GLY A 167 -10.39 3.34 3.11
CA GLY A 167 -9.20 2.73 2.57
C GLY A 167 -9.48 1.50 1.71
N PHE A 168 -8.67 1.32 0.68
CA PHE A 168 -8.74 0.19 -0.24
C PHE A 168 -7.38 -0.48 -0.38
N VAL A 169 -7.41 -1.78 -0.55
CA VAL A 169 -6.25 -2.58 -0.94
C VAL A 169 -6.27 -2.72 -2.47
N LEU A 170 -5.17 -2.43 -3.11
CA LEU A 170 -5.00 -2.58 -4.54
C LEU A 170 -4.07 -3.76 -4.77
N ALA A 171 -4.57 -4.80 -5.42
CA ALA A 171 -3.74 -5.92 -5.84
C ALA A 171 -2.98 -5.52 -7.12
N VAL A 172 -1.67 -5.56 -7.07
CA VAL A 172 -0.79 -5.15 -8.19
C VAL A 172 0.26 -6.23 -8.45
N PRO A 173 0.67 -6.44 -9.70
CA PRO A 173 1.74 -7.37 -10.02
C PRO A 173 3.05 -6.97 -9.32
N SER A 174 3.84 -7.96 -8.91
CA SER A 174 5.13 -7.74 -8.23
C SER A 174 6.34 -7.68 -9.17
N ALA A 175 6.15 -7.99 -10.43
CA ALA A 175 7.18 -8.00 -11.48
C ALA A 175 6.66 -7.33 -12.74
#